data_4d929faf413e5fd8dae212d30e442b1b
#
_entry.id   4d929faf413e5fd8dae212d30e442b1b
#
_cell.length_a   1.000
_cell.length_b   1.000
_cell.length_c   1.000
_cell.angle_alpha   90.00
_cell.angle_beta   90.00
_cell.angle_gamma   90.00
#
_symmetry.space_group_name_H-M   'P 1'
#
loop_
_entity.id
_entity.type
_entity.pdbx_description
1 polymer ?
#
loop_
_entity_poly.entity_id
_entity_poly.type
_entity_poly.pdbx_seq_one_letter_code
_entity_poly.pdbx_strand_id
1 'polypeptide(L)'
;MDFAAARKVMLDSQVRVNDVTDRDLQAAFGAVERERFCAADRAFSAYADIEPEVAGDRRLMLPRDLGKLMQALDARAGEKALVLAGPYAAAVLARMGLNVTVQDSDAAVFEVTGAALADEGVATVVAPLGQPHGEGYDLIVSEAAVPARPESWIAALRPGGRLAVVERSGPVGKAVLYVRGREGVSRRELFDCAPPVLAELIPAPAFAL
;
A
#
# COMPACT_ATOMS: atom_id res chain seq x y z
N MET A 1 21.52 14.97 3.76
CA MET A 1 20.87 14.21 4.87
C MET A 1 21.39 12.78 4.82
N ASP A 2 21.66 12.15 5.95
CA ASP A 2 21.98 10.71 6.00
C ASP A 2 20.68 9.92 6.02
N PHE A 3 20.25 9.49 4.85
CA PHE A 3 19.00 8.72 4.69
C PHE A 3 19.08 7.33 5.32
N ALA A 4 20.26 6.70 5.35
CA ALA A 4 20.43 5.39 5.98
C ALA A 4 20.22 5.48 7.50
N ALA A 5 20.77 6.50 8.14
CA ALA A 5 20.53 6.76 9.56
C ALA A 5 19.06 7.11 9.83
N ALA A 6 18.43 7.95 8.98
CA ALA A 6 17.02 8.32 9.12
C ALA A 6 16.09 7.10 8.96
N ARG A 7 16.38 6.19 8.01
CA ARG A 7 15.65 4.92 7.80
C ARG A 7 15.73 4.03 9.03
N LYS A 8 16.91 3.91 9.61
CA LYS A 8 17.09 3.16 10.86
C LYS A 8 16.26 3.72 12.00
N VAL A 9 16.26 5.05 12.17
CA VAL A 9 15.45 5.73 13.19
C VAL A 9 13.96 5.49 12.95
N MET A 10 13.46 5.63 11.70
CA MET A 10 12.07 5.32 11.35
C MET A 10 11.70 3.88 11.76
N LEU A 11 12.54 2.91 11.41
CA LEU A 11 12.30 1.50 11.75
C LEU A 11 12.20 1.30 13.27
N ASP A 12 13.12 1.87 14.03
CA ASP A 12 13.19 1.71 15.47
C ASP A 12 12.07 2.47 16.21
N SER A 13 11.70 3.69 15.76
CA SER A 13 10.79 4.59 16.49
C SER A 13 9.36 4.63 15.95
N GLN A 14 9.09 4.13 14.73
CA GLN A 14 7.76 4.20 14.13
C GLN A 14 7.21 2.82 13.74
N VAL A 15 8.06 1.85 13.40
CA VAL A 15 7.62 0.52 12.96
C VAL A 15 7.62 -0.47 14.13
N ARG A 16 8.78 -0.70 14.75
CA ARG A 16 8.93 -1.70 15.82
C ARG A 16 8.11 -1.40 17.05
N VAL A 17 8.04 -0.14 17.47
CA VAL A 17 7.28 0.30 18.65
C VAL A 17 5.76 0.25 18.47
N ASN A 18 5.30 0.05 17.23
CA ASN A 18 3.89 -0.08 16.88
C ASN A 18 3.49 -1.54 16.56
N ASP A 19 4.12 -2.50 17.25
CA ASP A 19 3.78 -3.92 17.19
C ASP A 19 3.97 -4.58 15.80
N VAL A 20 4.80 -3.99 14.93
CA VAL A 20 5.25 -4.66 13.71
C VAL A 20 6.40 -5.59 14.07
N THR A 21 6.10 -6.87 14.27
CA THR A 21 7.04 -7.88 14.78
C THR A 21 7.59 -8.80 13.70
N ASP A 22 7.02 -8.80 12.51
CA ASP A 22 7.49 -9.55 11.35
C ASP A 22 8.91 -9.11 10.97
N ARG A 23 9.86 -10.03 11.04
CA ARG A 23 11.29 -9.74 10.83
C ARG A 23 11.64 -9.53 9.37
N ASP A 24 10.99 -10.25 8.46
CA ASP A 24 11.23 -10.13 7.02
C ASP A 24 10.67 -8.79 6.52
N LEU A 25 9.49 -8.40 7.00
CA LEU A 25 8.92 -7.08 6.76
C LEU A 25 9.81 -5.96 7.31
N GLN A 26 10.31 -6.07 8.54
CA GLN A 26 11.25 -5.10 9.12
C GLN A 26 12.55 -5.01 8.31
N ALA A 27 13.09 -6.14 7.86
CA ALA A 27 14.29 -6.16 7.03
C ALA A 27 14.05 -5.47 5.68
N ALA A 28 12.89 -5.69 5.05
CA ALA A 28 12.50 -5.04 3.81
C ALA A 28 12.34 -3.52 3.98
N PHE A 29 11.67 -3.05 5.05
CA PHE A 29 11.59 -1.62 5.39
C PHE A 29 12.98 -1.00 5.61
N GLY A 30 13.91 -1.76 6.19
CA GLY A 30 15.29 -1.32 6.41
C GLY A 30 16.15 -1.27 5.14
N ALA A 31 15.78 -2.02 4.10
CA ALA A 31 16.52 -2.12 2.85
C ALA A 31 16.01 -1.18 1.76
N VAL A 32 14.68 -1.02 1.64
CA VAL A 32 14.07 -0.18 0.60
C VAL A 32 14.23 1.31 0.90
N GLU A 33 14.74 2.07 -0.06
CA GLU A 33 15.03 3.50 0.04
C GLU A 33 13.76 4.34 -0.16
N ARG A 34 13.02 4.56 0.94
CA ARG A 34 11.71 5.23 0.94
C ARG A 34 11.75 6.63 0.33
N GLU A 35 12.87 7.35 0.46
CA GLU A 35 13.09 8.67 -0.13
C GLU A 35 13.02 8.70 -1.66
N ARG A 36 13.15 7.55 -2.32
CA ARG A 36 13.04 7.41 -3.77
C ARG A 36 11.58 7.25 -4.25
N PHE A 37 10.63 7.15 -3.32
CA PHE A 37 9.21 6.94 -3.60
C PHE A 37 8.35 8.19 -3.35
N CYS A 38 8.96 9.33 -3.09
CA CYS A 38 8.26 10.61 -2.98
C CYS A 38 8.89 11.66 -3.88
N ALA A 39 8.18 12.76 -4.11
CA ALA A 39 8.66 13.88 -4.90
C ALA A 39 10.05 14.33 -4.40
N ALA A 40 10.95 14.70 -5.30
CA ALA A 40 12.35 14.97 -4.97
C ALA A 40 12.52 16.08 -3.91
N ASP A 41 11.66 17.10 -3.92
CA ASP A 41 11.62 18.17 -2.92
C ASP A 41 11.02 17.72 -1.58
N ARG A 42 10.47 16.51 -1.50
CA ARG A 42 9.91 15.87 -0.30
C ARG A 42 10.80 14.76 0.27
N ALA A 43 11.84 14.33 -0.44
CA ALA A 43 12.73 13.26 -0.04
C ALA A 43 13.30 13.44 1.39
N PHE A 44 13.57 14.67 1.81
CA PHE A 44 14.06 14.98 3.16
C PHE A 44 13.09 14.57 4.29
N SER A 45 11.81 14.46 3.98
CA SER A 45 10.74 14.14 4.94
C SER A 45 10.26 12.68 4.85
N ALA A 46 10.83 11.87 3.96
CA ALA A 46 10.40 10.51 3.70
C ALA A 46 10.37 9.61 4.95
N TYR A 47 11.20 9.91 5.93
CA TYR A 47 11.34 9.14 7.17
C TYR A 47 10.69 9.79 8.39
N ALA A 48 10.05 10.94 8.21
CA ALA A 48 9.27 11.59 9.26
C ALA A 48 7.90 10.89 9.44
N ASP A 49 7.25 11.12 10.59
CA ASP A 49 5.91 10.63 10.88
C ASP A 49 4.85 11.51 10.18
N ILE A 50 4.94 11.59 8.87
CA ILE A 50 4.04 12.31 7.96
C ILE A 50 3.80 11.50 6.69
N GLU A 51 2.88 11.94 5.85
CA GLU A 51 2.55 11.38 4.56
C GLU A 51 3.15 12.24 3.42
N PRO A 52 4.42 12.02 3.01
CA PRO A 52 5.04 12.81 1.96
C PRO A 52 4.35 12.56 0.61
N GLU A 53 4.29 13.60 -0.20
CA GLU A 53 3.73 13.56 -1.53
C GLU A 53 4.59 12.70 -2.47
N VAL A 54 3.94 11.88 -3.28
CA VAL A 54 4.53 11.12 -4.38
C VAL A 54 4.38 11.92 -5.68
N ALA A 55 3.14 12.07 -6.13
CA ALA A 55 2.72 12.87 -7.28
C ALA A 55 1.21 13.11 -7.20
N GLY A 56 0.75 14.27 -7.64
CA GLY A 56 -0.68 14.60 -7.62
C GLY A 56 -1.28 14.52 -6.22
N ASP A 57 -2.31 13.71 -6.07
CA ASP A 57 -2.96 13.44 -4.77
C ASP A 57 -2.39 12.20 -4.05
N ARG A 58 -1.41 11.50 -4.66
CA ARG A 58 -0.78 10.32 -4.08
C ARG A 58 0.24 10.69 -3.01
N ARG A 59 0.15 9.99 -1.87
CA ARG A 59 1.05 10.16 -0.72
C ARG A 59 1.49 8.80 -0.21
N LEU A 60 2.69 8.75 0.35
CA LEU A 60 3.14 7.56 1.08
C LEU A 60 2.39 7.48 2.41
N MET A 61 1.86 6.32 2.74
CA MET A 61 1.23 6.08 4.04
C MET A 61 2.23 6.22 5.19
N LEU A 62 1.78 6.63 6.37
CA LEU A 62 2.61 6.65 7.59
C LEU A 62 3.33 5.31 7.79
N PRO A 63 4.64 5.29 8.10
CA PRO A 63 5.40 4.05 8.23
C PRO A 63 4.80 3.03 9.20
N ARG A 64 4.27 3.50 10.35
CA ARG A 64 3.61 2.65 11.35
C ARG A 64 2.33 2.00 10.82
N ASP A 65 1.51 2.77 10.08
CA ASP A 65 0.23 2.30 9.59
C ASP A 65 0.42 1.30 8.44
N LEU A 66 1.35 1.61 7.53
CA LEU A 66 1.74 0.69 6.47
C LEU A 66 2.33 -0.62 7.03
N GLY A 67 3.22 -0.53 8.00
CA GLY A 67 3.81 -1.70 8.64
C GLY A 67 2.77 -2.63 9.25
N LYS A 68 1.82 -2.07 10.03
CA LYS A 68 0.71 -2.82 10.62
C LYS A 68 -0.23 -3.43 9.56
N LEU A 69 -0.52 -2.66 8.50
CA LEU A 69 -1.37 -3.11 7.40
C LEU A 69 -0.72 -4.28 6.66
N MET A 70 0.56 -4.17 6.32
CA MET A 70 1.31 -5.22 5.61
C MET A 70 1.53 -6.46 6.47
N GLN A 71 1.82 -6.30 7.77
CA GLN A 71 1.95 -7.44 8.69
C GLN A 71 0.66 -8.27 8.74
N ALA A 72 -0.51 -7.63 8.67
CA ALA A 72 -1.80 -8.34 8.69
C ALA A 72 -2.00 -9.25 7.46
N LEU A 73 -1.27 -9.02 6.37
CA LEU A 73 -1.32 -9.86 5.17
C LEU A 73 -0.60 -11.20 5.36
N ASP A 74 0.33 -11.34 6.33
CA ASP A 74 1.16 -12.56 6.48
C ASP A 74 1.79 -12.97 5.13
N ALA A 75 2.47 -12.01 4.48
CA ALA A 75 3.00 -12.16 3.13
C ALA A 75 4.17 -13.15 3.09
N ARG A 76 4.23 -13.97 2.04
CA ARG A 76 5.24 -15.02 1.88
C ARG A 76 5.95 -14.93 0.54
N ALA A 77 7.24 -15.24 0.52
CA ALA A 77 8.01 -15.28 -0.72
C ALA A 77 7.35 -16.18 -1.77
N GLY A 78 7.38 -15.76 -3.03
CA GLY A 78 6.78 -16.45 -4.16
C GLY A 78 5.29 -16.16 -4.40
N GLU A 79 4.59 -15.53 -3.45
CA GLU A 79 3.18 -15.14 -3.64
C GLU A 79 3.03 -14.06 -4.72
N LYS A 80 1.91 -14.06 -5.43
CA LYS A 80 1.53 -13.07 -6.43
C LYS A 80 0.77 -11.93 -5.77
N ALA A 81 1.31 -10.72 -5.86
CA ALA A 81 0.75 -9.53 -5.24
C ALA A 81 0.35 -8.45 -6.25
N LEU A 82 -0.78 -7.78 -6.00
CA LEU A 82 -1.16 -6.53 -6.64
C LEU A 82 -1.15 -5.42 -5.61
N VAL A 83 -0.46 -4.34 -5.91
CA VAL A 83 -0.48 -3.13 -5.10
C VAL A 83 -1.19 -2.02 -5.87
N LEU A 84 -2.19 -1.41 -5.25
CA LEU A 84 -3.01 -0.35 -5.84
C LEU A 84 -2.68 0.98 -5.15
N ALA A 85 -2.23 1.98 -5.91
CA ALA A 85 -1.83 3.29 -5.40
C ALA A 85 -0.85 3.20 -4.21
N GLY A 86 0.21 2.37 -4.33
CA GLY A 86 1.14 2.12 -3.24
C GLY A 86 2.54 1.72 -3.71
N PRO A 87 3.29 2.62 -4.37
CA PRO A 87 4.57 2.26 -4.98
C PRO A 87 5.61 1.80 -3.95
N TYR A 88 5.63 2.38 -2.74
CA TYR A 88 6.56 1.95 -1.70
C TYR A 88 6.20 0.59 -1.11
N ALA A 89 4.92 0.34 -0.87
CA ALA A 89 4.45 -0.98 -0.45
C ALA A 89 4.81 -2.07 -1.47
N ALA A 90 4.72 -1.77 -2.76
CA ALA A 90 5.11 -2.69 -3.83
C ALA A 90 6.59 -3.07 -3.76
N ALA A 91 7.47 -2.09 -3.58
CA ALA A 91 8.90 -2.32 -3.44
C ALA A 91 9.24 -3.15 -2.18
N VAL A 92 8.56 -2.86 -1.05
CA VAL A 92 8.74 -3.63 0.19
C VAL A 92 8.32 -5.09 0.01
N LEU A 93 7.17 -5.38 -0.62
CA LEU A 93 6.73 -6.75 -0.91
C LEU A 93 7.68 -7.47 -1.87
N ALA A 94 8.17 -6.79 -2.91
CA ALA A 94 9.15 -7.36 -3.83
C ALA A 94 10.45 -7.71 -3.12
N ARG A 95 10.92 -6.86 -2.20
CA ARG A 95 12.09 -7.12 -1.34
C ARG A 95 11.89 -8.32 -0.41
N MET A 96 10.67 -8.64 -0.03
CA MET A 96 10.30 -9.86 0.70
C MET A 96 10.21 -11.11 -0.22
N GLY A 97 10.48 -10.96 -1.53
CA GLY A 97 10.50 -12.06 -2.50
C GLY A 97 9.16 -12.40 -3.14
N LEU A 98 8.19 -11.49 -3.12
CA LEU A 98 6.91 -11.68 -3.82
C LEU A 98 7.01 -11.29 -5.31
N ASN A 99 6.12 -11.83 -6.12
CA ASN A 99 5.92 -11.44 -7.52
C ASN A 99 4.92 -10.27 -7.57
N VAL A 100 5.42 -9.04 -7.67
CA VAL A 100 4.63 -7.83 -7.46
C VAL A 100 4.32 -7.10 -8.75
N THR A 101 3.05 -6.74 -8.93
CA THR A 101 2.59 -5.72 -9.87
C THR A 101 2.05 -4.54 -9.09
N VAL A 102 2.45 -3.32 -9.43
CA VAL A 102 1.86 -2.09 -8.91
C VAL A 102 1.03 -1.41 -10.00
N GLN A 103 -0.18 -1.00 -9.64
CA GLN A 103 -1.09 -0.29 -10.53
C GLN A 103 -1.42 1.09 -9.93
N ASP A 104 -1.36 2.11 -10.77
CA ASP A 104 -1.91 3.43 -10.47
C ASP A 104 -2.62 3.99 -11.71
N SER A 105 -3.59 4.87 -11.51
CA SER A 105 -4.27 5.57 -12.60
C SER A 105 -3.49 6.81 -13.06
N ASP A 106 -2.59 7.34 -12.24
CA ASP A 106 -1.76 8.50 -12.55
C ASP A 106 -0.35 8.06 -12.99
N ALA A 107 -0.02 8.28 -14.26
CA ALA A 107 1.30 7.97 -14.81
C ALA A 107 2.43 8.77 -14.11
N ALA A 108 2.14 9.97 -13.58
CA ALA A 108 3.12 10.80 -12.89
C ALA A 108 3.70 10.10 -11.63
N VAL A 109 2.96 9.16 -11.03
CA VAL A 109 3.48 8.33 -9.94
C VAL A 109 4.69 7.51 -10.40
N PHE A 110 4.62 6.94 -11.60
CA PHE A 110 5.71 6.13 -12.15
C PHE A 110 6.85 6.97 -12.77
N GLU A 111 6.60 8.23 -13.12
CA GLU A 111 7.67 9.17 -13.46
C GLU A 111 8.57 9.43 -12.23
N VAL A 112 7.98 9.49 -11.03
CA VAL A 112 8.72 9.65 -9.77
C VAL A 112 9.35 8.35 -9.30
N THR A 113 8.61 7.23 -9.32
CA THR A 113 8.97 6.01 -8.60
C THR A 113 9.50 4.88 -9.49
N GLY A 114 9.35 5.00 -10.82
CA GLY A 114 9.59 3.91 -11.76
C GLY A 114 11.00 3.34 -11.73
N ALA A 115 12.04 4.19 -11.57
CA ALA A 115 13.41 3.71 -11.44
C ALA A 115 13.62 2.88 -10.16
N ALA A 116 13.04 3.32 -9.03
CA ALA A 116 13.12 2.59 -7.76
C ALA A 116 12.35 1.27 -7.81
N LEU A 117 11.19 1.26 -8.47
CA LEU A 117 10.39 0.05 -8.70
C LEU A 117 11.10 -0.96 -9.60
N ALA A 118 11.75 -0.49 -10.67
CA ALA A 118 12.52 -1.34 -11.58
C ALA A 118 13.71 -2.01 -10.87
N ASP A 119 14.41 -1.28 -9.98
CA ASP A 119 15.51 -1.83 -9.17
C ASP A 119 15.04 -2.96 -8.24
N GLU A 120 13.78 -2.93 -7.80
CA GLU A 120 13.16 -3.98 -7.00
C GLU A 120 12.45 -5.07 -7.85
N GLY A 121 12.49 -4.97 -9.18
CA GLY A 121 11.87 -5.94 -10.08
C GLY A 121 10.33 -5.88 -10.11
N VAL A 122 9.73 -4.76 -9.75
CA VAL A 122 8.28 -4.57 -9.72
C VAL A 122 7.75 -4.21 -11.10
N ALA A 123 6.73 -4.92 -11.57
CA ALA A 123 6.00 -4.56 -12.78
C ALA A 123 5.04 -3.39 -12.52
N THR A 124 4.98 -2.40 -13.43
CA THR A 124 4.13 -1.22 -13.31
C THR A 124 3.00 -1.24 -14.33
N VAL A 125 1.80 -0.80 -13.95
CA VAL A 125 0.62 -0.71 -14.80
C VAL A 125 -0.09 0.61 -14.59
N VAL A 126 -0.32 1.37 -15.66
CA VAL A 126 -1.19 2.56 -15.63
C VAL A 126 -2.58 2.14 -16.07
N ALA A 127 -3.52 2.11 -15.12
CA ALA A 127 -4.92 1.74 -15.37
C ALA A 127 -5.82 2.25 -14.23
N PRO A 128 -7.15 2.39 -14.46
CA PRO A 128 -8.09 2.82 -13.42
C PRO A 128 -8.06 1.91 -12.21
N LEU A 129 -7.99 2.48 -11.00
CA LEU A 129 -7.87 1.70 -9.76
C LEU A 129 -9.13 0.89 -9.42
N GLY A 130 -10.29 1.31 -9.93
CA GLY A 130 -11.54 0.54 -9.82
C GLY A 130 -11.55 -0.78 -10.60
N GLN A 131 -10.57 -0.99 -11.49
CA GLN A 131 -10.44 -2.17 -12.34
C GLN A 131 -9.06 -2.81 -12.15
N PRO A 132 -8.87 -3.72 -11.21
CA PRO A 132 -7.60 -4.40 -10.99
C PRO A 132 -7.07 -5.06 -12.25
N HIS A 133 -5.78 -4.88 -12.53
CA HIS A 133 -5.10 -5.51 -13.64
C HIS A 133 -4.89 -7.00 -13.36
N GLY A 134 -5.59 -7.85 -14.11
CA GLY A 134 -5.51 -9.30 -13.93
C GLY A 134 -6.28 -9.81 -12.72
N GLU A 135 -6.05 -11.06 -12.36
CA GLU A 135 -6.76 -11.77 -11.29
C GLU A 135 -5.92 -12.90 -10.68
N GLY A 136 -6.47 -13.57 -9.68
CA GLY A 136 -5.84 -14.72 -9.03
C GLY A 136 -4.70 -14.32 -8.09
N TYR A 137 -4.78 -13.15 -7.47
CA TYR A 137 -3.78 -12.66 -6.53
C TYR A 137 -3.86 -13.37 -5.18
N ASP A 138 -2.70 -13.67 -4.62
CA ASP A 138 -2.55 -14.09 -3.23
C ASP A 138 -2.79 -12.93 -2.28
N LEU A 139 -2.25 -11.76 -2.65
CA LEU A 139 -2.30 -10.53 -1.86
C LEU A 139 -2.73 -9.34 -2.72
N ILE A 140 -3.55 -8.46 -2.11
CA ILE A 140 -3.78 -7.11 -2.60
C ILE A 140 -3.61 -6.13 -1.43
N VAL A 141 -2.98 -4.97 -1.68
CA VAL A 141 -2.82 -3.91 -0.69
C VAL A 141 -2.86 -2.54 -1.36
N SER A 142 -3.24 -1.52 -0.59
CA SER A 142 -3.16 -0.12 -1.00
C SER A 142 -2.57 0.75 0.11
N GLU A 143 -1.77 1.75 -0.25
CA GLU A 143 -1.30 2.79 0.68
C GLU A 143 -2.34 3.92 0.88
N ALA A 144 -3.37 3.97 0.06
CA ALA A 144 -4.46 4.93 0.16
C ALA A 144 -5.74 4.30 0.69
N ALA A 145 -6.70 5.13 1.10
CA ALA A 145 -8.01 4.68 1.52
C ALA A 145 -8.99 4.56 0.35
N VAL A 146 -9.98 3.68 0.52
CA VAL A 146 -11.15 3.55 -0.35
C VAL A 146 -12.40 4.08 0.37
N PRO A 147 -13.38 4.65 -0.35
CA PRO A 147 -14.58 5.23 0.29
C PRO A 147 -15.54 4.18 0.85
N ALA A 148 -15.47 2.95 0.34
CA ALA A 148 -16.32 1.84 0.72
C ALA A 148 -15.62 0.50 0.41
N ARG A 149 -16.28 -0.62 0.74
CA ARG A 149 -15.81 -1.97 0.45
C ARG A 149 -15.46 -2.12 -1.04
N PRO A 150 -14.21 -2.49 -1.38
CA PRO A 150 -13.73 -2.55 -2.76
C PRO A 150 -14.03 -3.92 -3.40
N GLU A 151 -15.24 -4.12 -3.91
CA GLU A 151 -15.70 -5.41 -4.43
C GLU A 151 -14.85 -5.92 -5.61
N SER A 152 -14.42 -5.03 -6.52
CA SER A 152 -13.58 -5.41 -7.65
C SER A 152 -12.19 -5.93 -7.19
N TRP A 153 -11.62 -5.34 -6.15
CA TRP A 153 -10.32 -5.77 -5.60
C TRP A 153 -10.44 -7.13 -4.91
N ILE A 154 -11.54 -7.33 -4.16
CA ILE A 154 -11.84 -8.62 -3.52
C ILE A 154 -12.07 -9.71 -4.58
N ALA A 155 -12.76 -9.39 -5.68
CA ALA A 155 -12.99 -10.31 -6.78
C ALA A 155 -11.71 -10.72 -7.52
N ALA A 156 -10.68 -9.88 -7.53
CA ALA A 156 -9.39 -10.18 -8.13
C ALA A 156 -8.50 -11.14 -7.30
N LEU A 157 -8.83 -11.37 -6.03
CA LEU A 157 -8.14 -12.36 -5.20
C LEU A 157 -8.47 -13.81 -5.66
N ARG A 158 -7.54 -14.74 -5.50
CA ARG A 158 -7.87 -16.18 -5.55
C ARG A 158 -8.61 -16.63 -4.28
N PRO A 159 -9.26 -17.79 -4.26
CA PRO A 159 -9.71 -18.40 -3.00
C PRO A 159 -8.53 -18.58 -2.03
N GLY A 160 -8.66 -18.10 -0.80
CA GLY A 160 -7.60 -18.01 0.20
C GLY A 160 -6.75 -16.74 0.09
N GLY A 161 -6.97 -15.88 -0.91
CA GLY A 161 -6.27 -14.60 -1.06
C GLY A 161 -6.73 -13.57 -0.03
N ARG A 162 -5.87 -12.58 0.23
CA ARG A 162 -6.02 -11.57 1.29
C ARG A 162 -5.89 -10.16 0.71
N LEU A 163 -6.78 -9.25 1.13
CA LEU A 163 -6.71 -7.82 0.83
C LEU A 163 -6.60 -7.04 2.13
N ALA A 164 -5.57 -6.22 2.26
CA ALA A 164 -5.49 -5.23 3.32
C ALA A 164 -5.65 -3.82 2.74
N VAL A 165 -6.60 -3.06 3.29
CA VAL A 165 -6.97 -1.73 2.79
C VAL A 165 -7.55 -0.89 3.91
N VAL A 166 -7.54 0.43 3.76
CA VAL A 166 -8.24 1.34 4.66
C VAL A 166 -9.57 1.74 4.03
N GLU A 167 -10.68 1.48 4.72
CA GLU A 167 -12.00 2.01 4.39
C GLU A 167 -12.22 3.32 5.13
N ARG A 168 -12.49 4.41 4.40
CA ARG A 168 -12.67 5.74 4.98
C ARG A 168 -13.77 6.53 4.27
N SER A 169 -14.82 6.83 5.00
CA SER A 169 -15.92 7.71 4.55
C SER A 169 -16.04 8.99 5.38
N GLY A 170 -15.17 9.19 6.35
CA GLY A 170 -15.19 10.31 7.30
C GLY A 170 -13.77 10.74 7.71
N PRO A 171 -13.63 11.46 8.85
CA PRO A 171 -12.33 11.96 9.31
C PRO A 171 -11.36 10.83 9.68
N VAL A 172 -11.88 9.69 10.15
CA VAL A 172 -11.10 8.50 10.51
C VAL A 172 -11.57 7.32 9.70
N GLY A 173 -10.64 6.50 9.21
CA GLY A 173 -10.88 5.25 8.52
C GLY A 173 -10.55 4.04 9.39
N LYS A 174 -10.92 2.87 8.89
CA LYS A 174 -10.60 1.55 9.48
C LYS A 174 -9.68 0.80 8.53
N ALA A 175 -8.51 0.40 9.00
CA ALA A 175 -7.72 -0.62 8.33
C ALA A 175 -8.46 -1.95 8.44
N VAL A 176 -8.63 -2.64 7.31
CA VAL A 176 -9.46 -3.84 7.20
C VAL A 176 -8.69 -4.92 6.47
N LEU A 177 -8.79 -6.15 6.96
CA LEU A 177 -8.34 -7.35 6.27
C LEU A 177 -9.56 -8.11 5.75
N TYR A 178 -9.58 -8.33 4.44
CA TYR A 178 -10.48 -9.25 3.76
C TYR A 178 -9.75 -10.56 3.43
N VAL A 179 -10.43 -11.68 3.61
CA VAL A 179 -9.95 -12.99 3.16
C VAL A 179 -11.04 -13.61 2.30
N ARG A 180 -10.71 -13.89 1.03
CA ARG A 180 -11.62 -14.54 0.10
C ARG A 180 -11.63 -16.05 0.34
N GLY A 181 -12.70 -16.58 0.90
CA GLY A 181 -12.94 -18.01 1.02
C GLY A 181 -13.46 -18.62 -0.29
N ARG A 182 -13.79 -19.92 -0.26
CA ARG A 182 -14.45 -20.61 -1.40
C ARG A 182 -15.91 -20.19 -1.56
N GLU A 183 -16.61 -19.94 -0.46
CA GLU A 183 -18.06 -19.67 -0.42
C GLU A 183 -18.40 -18.25 0.03
N GLY A 184 -17.41 -17.44 0.41
CA GLY A 184 -17.64 -16.08 0.90
C GLY A 184 -16.38 -15.32 1.21
N VAL A 185 -16.55 -14.12 1.75
CA VAL A 185 -15.48 -13.20 2.10
C VAL A 185 -15.60 -12.82 3.58
N SER A 186 -14.58 -13.08 4.37
CA SER A 186 -14.49 -12.55 5.73
C SER A 186 -13.93 -11.15 5.73
N ARG A 187 -14.36 -10.33 6.71
CA ARG A 187 -13.88 -8.96 6.96
C ARG A 187 -13.51 -8.82 8.42
N ARG A 188 -12.31 -8.32 8.69
CA ARG A 188 -11.83 -8.04 10.05
C ARG A 188 -11.24 -6.63 10.12
N GLU A 189 -11.72 -5.82 11.05
CA GLU A 189 -11.11 -4.53 11.38
C GLU A 189 -9.82 -4.74 12.17
N LEU A 190 -8.81 -3.92 11.86
CA LEU A 190 -7.47 -4.03 12.43
C LEU A 190 -7.17 -2.87 13.39
N PHE A 191 -7.19 -1.65 12.86
CA PHE A 191 -6.87 -0.43 13.61
C PHE A 191 -7.43 0.81 12.89
N ASP A 192 -7.42 1.94 13.59
CA ASP A 192 -7.86 3.24 13.06
C ASP A 192 -6.68 3.97 12.40
N CYS A 193 -6.89 4.52 11.20
CA CYS A 193 -5.93 5.36 10.49
C CYS A 193 -6.67 6.24 9.47
N ALA A 194 -5.97 7.21 8.88
CA ALA A 194 -6.64 8.20 8.04
C ALA A 194 -5.85 8.60 6.78
N PRO A 195 -5.29 7.64 5.99
CA PRO A 195 -4.64 8.01 4.74
C PRO A 195 -5.66 8.65 3.78
N PRO A 196 -5.20 9.43 2.78
CA PRO A 196 -6.06 10.04 1.78
C PRO A 196 -6.95 9.01 1.08
N VAL A 197 -8.20 9.40 0.81
CA VAL A 197 -9.12 8.57 0.01
C VAL A 197 -8.81 8.75 -1.47
N LEU A 198 -8.79 7.65 -2.23
CA LEU A 198 -8.64 7.68 -3.68
C LEU A 198 -9.85 8.38 -4.32
N ALA A 199 -9.63 9.59 -4.83
CA ALA A 199 -10.69 10.45 -5.33
C ALA A 199 -11.50 9.80 -6.47
N GLU A 200 -10.83 9.04 -7.33
CA GLU A 200 -11.47 8.35 -8.46
C GLU A 200 -12.44 7.23 -8.05
N LEU A 201 -12.33 6.73 -6.80
CA LEU A 201 -13.23 5.70 -6.26
C LEU A 201 -14.41 6.29 -5.47
N ILE A 202 -14.45 7.61 -5.27
CA ILE A 202 -15.57 8.28 -4.63
C ILE A 202 -16.75 8.27 -5.60
N PRO A 203 -17.91 7.68 -5.24
CA PRO A 203 -19.08 7.69 -6.09
C PRO A 203 -19.49 9.14 -6.44
N ALA A 204 -19.86 9.38 -7.68
CA ALA A 204 -20.45 10.66 -8.05
C ALA A 204 -21.67 10.94 -7.15
N PRO A 205 -21.90 12.20 -6.70
CA PRO A 205 -23.06 12.54 -5.91
C PRO A 205 -24.33 12.09 -6.65
N ALA A 206 -25.12 11.21 -6.04
CA ALA A 206 -26.44 10.89 -6.55
C ALA A 206 -27.32 12.12 -6.31
N PHE A 207 -27.64 12.89 -7.36
CA PHE A 207 -28.69 13.89 -7.27
C PHE A 207 -30.00 13.14 -7.07
N ALA A 208 -30.55 13.18 -5.86
CA ALA A 208 -31.95 12.84 -5.64
C ALA A 208 -32.79 13.96 -6.30
N LEU A 209 -33.52 13.60 -7.35
CA LEU A 209 -34.60 14.43 -7.93
C LEU A 209 -35.82 14.36 -7.03
#